data_64b894d2454c94f4a4bdaa6597fd0303
#
_entry.id   64b894d2454c94f4a4bdaa6597fd0303
#
_cell.length_a   1.000
_cell.length_b   1.000
_cell.length_c   1.000
_cell.angle_alpha   90.00
_cell.angle_beta   90.00
_cell.angle_gamma   90.00
#
_symmetry.space_group_name_H-M   'P 1'
#
loop_
_entity.id
_entity.type
_entity.pdbx_description
1 polymer ?
#
loop_
_entity_poly.entity_id
_entity_poly.type
_entity_poly.pdbx_seq_one_letter_code
_entity_poly.pdbx_strand_id
1 'polypeptide(L)'
;LAPTTVARLAPHVTLLPVRAPVNLNTADIDVLLAAIDGLDMASAQKMLQAREARHFRTLSEVRDLLGASIDINEGAHAVASSYFEVRGRLRLGDAMVDERSLVRKQGIEVTTLWRERGAFDRETSPGAREAQR
;
A
#
# COMPACT_ATOMS: atom_id res chain seq x y z
N LEU A 1 5.63 16.72 -15.33
CA LEU A 1 5.95 15.30 -15.47
C LEU A 1 5.52 14.82 -16.86
N ALA A 2 6.40 14.06 -17.54
CA ALA A 2 6.05 13.49 -18.85
C ALA A 2 4.93 12.44 -18.71
N PRO A 3 4.03 12.29 -19.70
CA PRO A 3 2.93 11.31 -19.63
C PRO A 3 3.42 9.88 -19.37
N THR A 4 4.59 9.52 -19.93
CA THR A 4 5.23 8.21 -19.70
C THR A 4 5.68 8.01 -18.25
N THR A 5 6.15 9.06 -17.57
CA THR A 5 6.52 9.01 -16.14
C THR A 5 5.28 8.83 -15.28
N VAL A 6 4.19 9.53 -15.60
CA VAL A 6 2.90 9.39 -14.89
C VAL A 6 2.37 7.95 -15.02
N ALA A 7 2.40 7.38 -16.23
CA ALA A 7 1.95 6.00 -16.47
C ALA A 7 2.78 4.96 -15.67
N ARG A 8 4.10 5.18 -15.52
CA ARG A 8 4.97 4.30 -14.74
C ARG A 8 4.73 4.42 -13.23
N LEU A 9 4.40 5.62 -12.74
CA LEU A 9 4.15 5.87 -11.32
C LEU A 9 2.73 5.47 -10.89
N ALA A 10 1.76 5.50 -11.80
CA ALA A 10 0.35 5.26 -11.50
C ALA A 10 0.06 3.97 -10.70
N PRO A 11 0.77 2.83 -10.90
CA PRO A 11 0.57 1.64 -10.07
C PRO A 11 1.04 1.77 -8.62
N HIS A 12 1.95 2.70 -8.34
CA HIS A 12 2.63 2.83 -7.04
C HIS A 12 2.14 4.03 -6.21
N VAL A 13 1.32 4.91 -6.80
CA VAL A 13 0.88 6.14 -6.14
C VAL A 13 -0.63 6.33 -6.27
N THR A 14 -1.22 6.98 -5.27
CA THR A 14 -2.61 7.44 -5.33
C THR A 14 -2.72 8.87 -4.81
N LEU A 15 -3.76 9.59 -5.24
CA LEU A 15 -4.04 10.92 -4.73
C LEU A 15 -4.94 10.80 -3.51
N LEU A 16 -4.45 11.25 -2.37
CA LEU A 16 -5.20 11.32 -1.12
C LEU A 16 -5.55 12.80 -0.83
N PRO A 17 -6.67 13.08 -0.14
CA PRO A 17 -7.08 14.44 0.21
C PRO A 17 -6.14 15.10 1.22
N VAL A 18 -5.40 14.31 1.98
CA VAL A 18 -4.40 14.75 2.95
C VAL A 18 -3.16 13.88 2.87
N ARG A 19 -2.03 14.41 3.33
CA ARG A 19 -0.80 13.61 3.47
C ARG A 19 -1.04 12.47 4.46
N ALA A 20 -0.72 11.26 4.05
CA ALA A 20 -0.80 10.06 4.89
C ALA A 20 0.59 9.41 5.01
N PRO A 21 0.93 8.85 6.17
CA PRO A 21 2.17 8.10 6.34
C PRO A 21 2.14 6.81 5.52
N VAL A 22 3.32 6.35 5.12
CA VAL A 22 3.48 5.07 4.42
C VAL A 22 3.29 3.92 5.41
N ASN A 23 2.42 2.97 5.08
CA ASN A 23 2.20 1.78 5.88
C ASN A 23 3.30 0.72 5.61
N LEU A 24 4.20 0.56 6.57
CA LEU A 24 5.36 -0.34 6.46
C LEU A 24 4.99 -1.82 6.42
N ASN A 25 3.77 -2.19 6.83
CA ASN A 25 3.28 -3.57 6.73
C ASN A 25 2.80 -3.95 5.33
N THR A 26 2.45 -2.97 4.47
CA THR A 26 1.81 -3.24 3.17
C THR A 26 2.57 -2.65 1.98
N ALA A 27 3.47 -1.69 2.21
CA ALA A 27 4.27 -1.08 1.17
C ALA A 27 5.16 -2.12 0.48
N ASP A 28 5.23 -2.11 -0.87
CA ASP A 28 6.18 -2.95 -1.60
C ASP A 28 7.62 -2.44 -1.43
N ILE A 29 8.59 -3.21 -1.92
CA ILE A 29 10.00 -2.93 -1.69
C ILE A 29 10.43 -1.59 -2.29
N ASP A 30 9.89 -1.24 -3.46
CA ASP A 30 10.23 0.01 -4.16
C ASP A 30 9.71 1.23 -3.39
N VAL A 31 8.50 1.10 -2.80
CA VAL A 31 7.92 2.14 -1.93
C VAL A 31 8.71 2.28 -0.63
N LEU A 32 9.14 1.16 -0.02
CA LEU A 32 9.97 1.21 1.19
C LEU A 32 11.30 1.93 0.93
N LEU A 33 12.01 1.59 -0.17
CA LEU A 33 13.26 2.23 -0.57
C LEU A 33 13.09 3.72 -0.89
N ALA A 34 11.95 4.11 -1.45
CA ALA A 34 11.65 5.51 -1.76
C ALA A 34 11.20 6.33 -0.54
N ALA A 35 10.57 5.69 0.46
CA ALA A 35 9.97 6.37 1.60
C ALA A 35 10.90 6.48 2.80
N ILE A 36 11.87 5.60 2.94
CA ILE A 36 12.76 5.52 4.11
C ILE A 36 14.17 5.94 3.70
N ASP A 37 14.60 7.10 4.15
CA ASP A 37 15.93 7.63 3.85
C ASP A 37 17.02 6.72 4.42
N GLY A 38 18.00 6.38 3.58
CA GLY A 38 19.13 5.54 3.94
C GLY A 38 18.81 4.02 4.03
N LEU A 39 17.60 3.60 3.68
CA LEU A 39 17.26 2.17 3.61
C LEU A 39 17.96 1.52 2.41
N ASP A 40 18.75 0.49 2.64
CA ASP A 40 19.33 -0.33 1.59
C ASP A 40 18.44 -1.54 1.23
N MET A 41 18.77 -2.20 0.12
CA MET A 41 18.02 -3.35 -0.39
C MET A 41 18.00 -4.51 0.60
N ALA A 42 19.11 -4.76 1.32
CA ALA A 42 19.21 -5.85 2.27
C ALA A 42 18.30 -5.62 3.48
N SER A 43 18.28 -4.37 3.99
CA SER A 43 17.39 -3.95 5.10
C SER A 43 15.93 -3.97 4.67
N ALA A 44 15.61 -3.55 3.45
CA ALA A 44 14.26 -3.65 2.90
C ALA A 44 13.79 -5.10 2.81
N GLN A 45 14.62 -6.02 2.30
CA GLN A 45 14.29 -7.45 2.26
C GLN A 45 14.11 -8.05 3.66
N LYS A 46 14.94 -7.64 4.63
CA LYS A 46 14.79 -8.03 6.03
C LYS A 46 13.45 -7.59 6.62
N MET A 47 12.99 -6.39 6.29
CA MET A 47 11.65 -5.90 6.68
C MET A 47 10.54 -6.77 6.07
N LEU A 48 10.63 -7.09 4.77
CA LEU A 48 9.64 -7.95 4.11
C LEU A 48 9.53 -9.31 4.80
N GLN A 49 10.66 -9.98 5.02
CA GLN A 49 10.70 -11.29 5.71
C GLN A 49 10.13 -11.21 7.13
N ALA A 50 10.49 -10.16 7.88
CA ALA A 50 10.00 -9.98 9.25
C ALA A 50 8.47 -9.81 9.29
N ARG A 51 7.90 -8.97 8.40
CA ARG A 51 6.44 -8.75 8.36
C ARG A 51 5.65 -9.94 7.82
N GLU A 52 6.24 -10.80 6.96
CA GLU A 52 5.63 -12.07 6.53
C GLU A 52 5.48 -13.04 7.70
N ALA A 53 6.48 -13.12 8.58
CA ALA A 53 6.39 -13.94 9.77
C ALA A 53 5.41 -13.36 10.79
N ARG A 54 5.42 -12.04 10.99
CA ARG A 54 4.52 -11.31 11.88
C ARG A 54 4.52 -9.81 11.50
N HIS A 55 3.34 -9.24 11.23
CA HIS A 55 3.22 -7.81 10.96
C HIS A 55 3.71 -6.98 12.16
N PHE A 56 4.31 -5.83 11.87
CA PHE A 56 4.75 -4.86 12.88
C PHE A 56 3.53 -4.26 13.60
N ARG A 57 3.59 -4.20 14.91
CA ARG A 57 2.54 -3.59 15.75
C ARG A 57 2.85 -2.15 16.09
N THR A 58 4.13 -1.81 16.13
CA THR A 58 4.62 -0.47 16.46
C THR A 58 5.79 -0.08 15.55
N LEU A 59 6.02 1.24 15.42
CA LEU A 59 7.23 1.73 14.73
C LEU A 59 8.52 1.41 15.51
N SER A 60 8.43 1.18 16.82
CA SER A 60 9.57 0.75 17.63
C SER A 60 10.11 -0.59 17.16
N GLU A 61 9.23 -1.57 16.86
CA GLU A 61 9.66 -2.87 16.32
C GLU A 61 10.45 -2.73 15.00
N VAL A 62 10.06 -1.75 14.16
CA VAL A 62 10.79 -1.47 12.92
C VAL A 62 12.14 -0.81 13.20
N ARG A 63 12.20 0.15 14.13
CA ARG A 63 13.47 0.78 14.56
C ARG A 63 14.45 -0.25 15.14
N ASP A 64 13.95 -1.16 15.98
CA ASP A 64 14.76 -2.23 16.58
C ASP A 64 15.31 -3.19 15.51
N LEU A 65 14.54 -3.45 14.47
CA LEU A 65 14.93 -4.31 13.35
C LEU A 65 16.02 -3.68 12.48
N LEU A 66 15.91 -2.37 12.19
CA LEU A 66 16.78 -1.64 11.25
C LEU A 66 17.99 -0.98 11.93
N GLY A 67 17.90 -0.73 13.23
CA GLY A 67 18.92 -0.03 13.99
C GLY A 67 18.79 1.51 13.93
N ALA A 68 19.60 2.20 14.74
CA ALA A 68 19.49 3.64 14.97
C ALA A 68 19.96 4.52 13.80
N SER A 69 20.56 3.93 12.77
CA SER A 69 21.06 4.67 11.60
C SER A 69 19.97 5.04 10.59
N ILE A 70 18.78 4.46 10.71
CA ILE A 70 17.66 4.68 9.79
C ILE A 70 16.55 5.43 10.53
N ASP A 71 16.14 6.57 9.98
CA ASP A 71 15.11 7.41 10.59
C ASP A 71 13.70 6.88 10.26
N ILE A 72 13.05 6.32 11.29
CA ILE A 72 11.64 5.92 11.24
C ILE A 72 10.84 6.85 12.13
N ASN A 73 10.03 7.71 11.52
CA ASN A 73 9.23 8.71 12.25
C ASN A 73 7.73 8.62 11.92
N GLU A 74 6.88 9.04 12.87
CA GLU A 74 5.42 8.96 12.76
C GLU A 74 4.81 9.93 11.74
N GLY A 75 5.56 10.96 11.34
CA GLY A 75 5.11 11.91 10.33
C GLY A 75 5.14 11.35 8.90
N ALA A 76 6.02 10.37 8.65
CA ALA A 76 6.23 9.75 7.34
C ALA A 76 5.84 8.27 7.29
N HIS A 77 5.90 7.56 8.43
CA HIS A 77 5.75 6.11 8.49
C HIS A 77 4.67 5.69 9.48
N ALA A 78 3.98 4.59 9.19
CA ALA A 78 3.00 3.97 10.07
C ALA A 78 3.01 2.44 9.90
N VAL A 79 2.41 1.72 10.84
CA VAL A 79 2.17 0.27 10.76
C VAL A 79 0.72 -0.09 10.44
N ALA A 80 -0.12 0.93 10.24
CA ALA A 80 -1.53 0.79 9.85
C ALA A 80 -1.91 1.90 8.87
N SER A 81 -3.03 1.74 8.17
CA SER A 81 -3.57 2.74 7.25
C SER A 81 -4.99 3.11 7.63
N SER A 82 -5.35 4.37 7.38
CA SER A 82 -6.74 4.84 7.39
C SER A 82 -7.37 4.87 6.00
N TYR A 83 -6.61 4.64 4.94
CA TYR A 83 -7.07 4.66 3.56
C TYR A 83 -6.94 3.28 2.94
N PHE A 84 -7.99 2.85 2.23
CA PHE A 84 -8.05 1.53 1.60
C PHE A 84 -8.67 1.67 0.22
N GLU A 85 -8.03 1.02 -0.77
CA GLU A 85 -8.65 0.78 -2.05
C GLU A 85 -9.43 -0.55 -1.97
N VAL A 86 -10.72 -0.48 -2.23
CA VAL A 86 -11.61 -1.65 -2.28
C VAL A 86 -11.93 -1.93 -3.74
N ARG A 87 -11.62 -3.14 -4.18
CA ARG A 87 -11.97 -3.64 -5.52
C ARG A 87 -13.02 -4.73 -5.38
N GLY A 88 -14.12 -4.55 -6.08
CA GLY A 88 -15.23 -5.50 -6.13
C GLY A 88 -15.54 -5.91 -7.57
N ARG A 89 -15.91 -7.17 -7.76
CA ARG A 89 -16.45 -7.67 -9.01
C ARG A 89 -17.82 -8.30 -8.75
N LEU A 90 -18.83 -7.77 -9.41
CA LEU A 90 -20.17 -8.32 -9.40
C LEU A 90 -20.45 -9.00 -10.75
N ARG A 91 -20.91 -10.24 -10.70
CA ARG A 91 -21.39 -10.98 -11.87
C ARG A 91 -22.86 -11.31 -11.70
N LEU A 92 -23.64 -10.99 -12.74
CA LEU A 92 -25.05 -11.38 -12.83
C LEU A 92 -25.32 -11.96 -14.22
N GLY A 93 -25.43 -13.27 -14.31
CA GLY A 93 -25.49 -13.98 -15.60
C GLY A 93 -24.22 -13.73 -16.42
N ASP A 94 -24.38 -13.17 -17.61
CA ASP A 94 -23.28 -12.80 -18.52
C ASP A 94 -22.79 -11.36 -18.31
N ALA A 95 -23.51 -10.57 -17.52
CA ALA A 95 -23.09 -9.21 -17.18
C ALA A 95 -22.05 -9.22 -16.05
N MET A 96 -20.98 -8.42 -16.21
CA MET A 96 -19.93 -8.25 -15.24
C MET A 96 -19.66 -6.78 -14.99
N VAL A 97 -19.59 -6.38 -13.74
CA VAL A 97 -19.26 -5.01 -13.32
C VAL A 97 -18.10 -5.07 -12.33
N ASP A 98 -17.01 -4.39 -12.67
CA ASP A 98 -15.91 -4.13 -11.77
C ASP A 98 -16.10 -2.75 -11.13
N GLU A 99 -15.87 -2.67 -9.84
CA GLU A 99 -15.92 -1.43 -9.07
C GLU A 99 -14.62 -1.27 -8.28
N ARG A 100 -14.08 -0.07 -8.29
CA ARG A 100 -12.94 0.35 -7.48
C ARG A 100 -13.34 1.58 -6.66
N SER A 101 -13.10 1.54 -5.36
CA SER A 101 -13.44 2.63 -4.45
C SER A 101 -12.28 2.94 -3.52
N LEU A 102 -11.99 4.22 -3.31
CA LEU A 102 -11.12 4.67 -2.23
C LEU A 102 -11.98 5.01 -1.02
N VAL A 103 -11.69 4.39 0.11
CA VAL A 103 -12.39 4.61 1.36
C VAL A 103 -11.43 5.07 2.45
N ARG A 104 -11.93 5.93 3.35
CA ARG A 104 -11.25 6.33 4.57
C ARG A 104 -11.97 5.71 5.77
N LYS A 105 -11.21 5.04 6.64
CA LYS A 105 -11.70 4.48 7.90
C LYS A 105 -11.22 5.33 9.08
N GLN A 106 -12.14 5.72 9.95
CA GLN A 106 -11.86 6.40 11.22
C GLN A 106 -12.65 5.68 12.33
N GLY A 107 -11.96 4.90 13.16
CA GLY A 107 -12.62 4.01 14.12
C GLY A 107 -13.51 2.99 13.40
N ILE A 108 -14.81 3.04 13.67
CA ILE A 108 -15.83 2.18 13.02
C ILE A 108 -16.47 2.83 11.80
N GLU A 109 -16.20 4.11 11.56
CA GLU A 109 -16.80 4.89 10.47
C GLU A 109 -15.98 4.72 9.19
N VAL A 110 -16.67 4.47 8.07
CA VAL A 110 -16.07 4.32 6.75
C VAL A 110 -16.73 5.30 5.79
N THR A 111 -15.92 6.18 5.19
CA THR A 111 -16.36 7.17 4.22
C THR A 111 -15.77 6.84 2.85
N THR A 112 -16.61 6.75 1.82
CA THR A 112 -16.17 6.61 0.44
C THR A 112 -15.76 7.98 -0.11
N LEU A 113 -14.51 8.10 -0.56
CA LEU A 113 -13.96 9.34 -1.12
C LEU A 113 -14.23 9.45 -2.61
N TRP A 114 -14.05 8.35 -3.34
CA TRP A 114 -14.42 8.24 -4.76
C TRP A 114 -14.75 6.78 -5.10
N ARG A 115 -15.45 6.61 -6.23
CA ARG A 115 -15.87 5.31 -6.76
C ARG A 115 -15.85 5.36 -8.28
N GLU A 116 -15.25 4.34 -8.87
CA GLU A 116 -15.20 4.13 -10.31
C GLU A 116 -15.80 2.77 -10.67
N ARG A 117 -16.51 2.72 -11.78
CA ARG A 117 -17.05 1.48 -12.35
C ARG A 117 -16.54 1.32 -13.78
N GLY A 118 -16.13 0.11 -14.14
CA GLY A 118 -15.60 -0.18 -15.47
C GLY A 118 -14.91 -1.53 -15.53
N ALA A 119 -14.27 -1.82 -16.66
CA ALA A 119 -13.33 -2.92 -16.77
C ALA A 119 -11.94 -2.42 -16.33
N PHE A 120 -11.40 -2.97 -15.25
CA PHE A 120 -10.05 -2.64 -14.77
C PHE A 120 -9.12 -3.81 -15.06
N ASP A 121 -7.95 -3.54 -15.65
CA ASP A 121 -6.96 -4.56 -15.93
C ASP A 121 -6.45 -5.24 -14.63
N ARG A 122 -6.33 -6.57 -14.71
CA ARG A 122 -5.95 -7.45 -13.60
C ARG A 122 -4.50 -7.31 -13.13
N GLU A 123 -3.65 -6.60 -13.87
CA GLU A 123 -2.19 -6.78 -13.75
C GLU A 123 -1.48 -5.93 -12.69
N THR A 124 -2.17 -5.12 -11.91
CA THR A 124 -1.50 -4.18 -10.99
C THR A 124 -1.72 -4.44 -9.50
N SER A 125 -2.03 -5.67 -9.10
CA SER A 125 -2.05 -6.00 -7.65
C SER A 125 -0.83 -6.85 -7.29
N PRO A 126 0.13 -6.33 -6.51
CA PRO A 126 1.32 -7.08 -6.07
C PRO A 126 1.01 -8.33 -5.24
N GLY A 127 -0.21 -8.46 -4.70
CA GLY A 127 -0.62 -9.54 -3.81
C GLY A 127 -1.38 -10.71 -4.44
N ALA A 128 -1.65 -10.70 -5.76
CA ALA A 128 -2.53 -11.72 -6.38
C ALA A 128 -1.79 -13.00 -6.84
N ARG A 129 -0.48 -13.12 -6.63
CA ARG A 129 0.31 -14.28 -7.11
C ARG A 129 0.32 -15.49 -6.18
N GLU A 130 -0.19 -15.42 -4.96
CA GLU A 130 -0.08 -16.53 -3.98
C GLU A 130 -1.34 -17.37 -3.77
N ALA A 131 -2.47 -17.05 -4.40
CA ALA A 131 -3.72 -17.80 -4.20
C ALA A 131 -3.98 -18.92 -5.23
N GLN A 132 -2.99 -19.28 -6.05
CA GLN A 132 -3.12 -20.34 -7.07
C GLN A 132 -1.98 -21.38 -7.03
N ARG A 133 -1.61 -21.85 -5.82
CA ARG A 133 -0.88 -23.11 -5.67
C ARG A 133 -1.53 -24.01 -4.63
#